data_6cab5ffe03f30263d3632f70e3c1d98d
#
_entry.id   6cab5ffe03f30263d3632f70e3c1d98d
#
_cell.length_a   1.000
_cell.length_b   1.000
_cell.length_c   1.000
_cell.angle_alpha   90.00
_cell.angle_beta   90.00
_cell.angle_gamma   90.00
#
_symmetry.space_group_name_H-M   'P 1'
#
loop_
_entity.id
_entity.type
_entity.pdbx_description
1 polymer ?
#
loop_
_entity_poly.entity_id
_entity_poly.type
_entity_poly.pdbx_seq_one_letter_code
_entity_poly.pdbx_strand_id
1 'polypeptide(L)'
;MKQVYVIFICNYDPFGYDRVLYTIKNRCLEEPEMEYDDGSETIVLYTKGTKGSIPEELRQFLNYMENTDQNNAVNENLKDIQKMVDVVKRDGEVSSQYMKSFEHDQLMYAQGEAAGREDGLRAGRLAEMKNTEREKKRADIAQSRIKELEAELKKYREKTTV
;
A
#
# COMPACT_ATOMS: atom_id res chain seq x y z
N MET A 1 -5.66 35.72 -12.25
CA MET A 1 -4.92 34.47 -12.38
C MET A 1 -5.77 33.45 -13.16
N LYS A 2 -5.16 32.49 -13.89
CA LYS A 2 -5.92 31.38 -14.50
C LYS A 2 -6.25 30.38 -13.41
N GLN A 3 -7.51 29.94 -13.36
CA GLN A 3 -7.92 28.89 -12.44
C GLN A 3 -7.48 27.51 -12.97
N VAL A 4 -6.97 26.66 -12.08
CA VAL A 4 -6.53 25.29 -12.38
C VAL A 4 -7.23 24.34 -11.44
N TYR A 5 -7.96 23.39 -11.99
CA TYR A 5 -8.62 22.32 -11.25
C TYR A 5 -7.91 20.98 -11.53
N VAL A 6 -7.49 20.31 -10.48
CA VAL A 6 -6.98 18.94 -10.55
C VAL A 6 -8.03 18.02 -9.92
N ILE A 7 -8.56 17.10 -10.71
CA ILE A 7 -9.66 16.21 -10.26
C ILE A 7 -9.12 14.77 -10.20
N PHE A 8 -9.19 14.17 -9.01
CA PHE A 8 -8.92 12.75 -8.80
C PHE A 8 -10.23 12.02 -8.55
N ILE A 9 -10.43 10.89 -9.24
CA ILE A 9 -11.53 9.96 -8.98
C ILE A 9 -10.93 8.69 -8.41
N CYS A 10 -11.28 8.33 -7.17
CA CYS A 10 -10.71 7.23 -6.43
C CYS A 10 -11.80 6.20 -6.09
N ASN A 11 -11.47 4.91 -6.22
CA ASN A 11 -12.31 3.80 -5.75
C ASN A 11 -12.04 3.41 -4.29
N TYR A 12 -11.15 4.12 -3.63
CA TYR A 12 -10.82 4.02 -2.20
C TYR A 12 -10.81 5.41 -1.57
N ASP A 13 -11.01 5.47 -0.24
CA ASP A 13 -10.94 6.74 0.50
C ASP A 13 -9.50 7.08 0.88
N PRO A 14 -8.87 8.08 0.25
CA PRO A 14 -7.47 8.43 0.51
C PRO A 14 -7.26 9.10 1.89
N PHE A 15 -8.34 9.60 2.53
CA PHE A 15 -8.26 10.36 3.77
C PHE A 15 -8.96 9.68 4.96
N GLY A 16 -9.74 8.62 4.74
CA GLY A 16 -10.37 7.84 5.79
C GLY A 16 -11.59 8.48 6.47
N TYR A 17 -12.19 9.53 5.87
CA TYR A 17 -13.37 10.21 6.43
C TYR A 17 -14.69 9.82 5.77
N ASP A 18 -14.65 8.96 4.76
CA ASP A 18 -15.82 8.45 4.02
C ASP A 18 -16.65 9.54 3.33
N ARG A 19 -15.98 10.62 2.88
CA ARG A 19 -16.65 11.68 2.14
C ARG A 19 -16.59 11.41 0.65
N VAL A 20 -17.71 11.69 -0.04
CA VAL A 20 -17.79 11.57 -1.50
C VAL A 20 -16.97 12.61 -2.23
N LEU A 21 -16.76 13.77 -1.60
CA LEU A 21 -16.03 14.90 -2.17
C LEU A 21 -15.12 15.53 -1.11
N TYR A 22 -13.87 15.78 -1.50
CA TYR A 22 -12.91 16.59 -0.76
C TYR A 22 -12.44 17.71 -1.69
N THR A 23 -12.50 18.94 -1.20
CA THR A 23 -11.93 20.11 -1.88
C THR A 23 -10.71 20.57 -1.09
N ILE A 24 -9.57 20.64 -1.74
CA ILE A 24 -8.29 20.96 -1.11
C ILE A 24 -7.76 22.23 -1.78
N LYS A 25 -7.35 23.19 -0.96
CA LYS A 25 -6.71 24.44 -1.36
C LYS A 25 -5.39 24.63 -0.62
N ASN A 26 -4.48 25.35 -1.25
CA ASN A 26 -3.23 25.77 -0.63
C ASN A 26 -3.47 26.86 0.43
N ARG A 27 -2.61 26.90 1.44
CA ARG A 27 -2.61 27.94 2.48
C ARG A 27 -1.20 28.27 2.93
N CYS A 28 -1.00 29.45 3.48
CA CYS A 28 0.23 29.79 4.19
C CYS A 28 0.31 29.01 5.51
N LEU A 29 1.43 28.36 5.78
CA LEU A 29 1.62 27.60 7.02
C LEU A 29 1.97 28.50 8.19
N GLU A 30 2.69 29.60 7.93
CA GLU A 30 3.13 30.58 8.93
C GLU A 30 1.97 31.46 9.39
N GLU A 31 1.02 31.77 8.49
CA GLU A 31 -0.17 32.58 8.75
C GLU A 31 -1.41 31.85 8.20
N PRO A 32 -1.94 30.84 8.90
CA PRO A 32 -3.02 29.99 8.39
C PRO A 32 -4.35 30.72 8.14
N GLU A 33 -4.56 31.88 8.81
CA GLU A 33 -5.75 32.72 8.66
C GLU A 33 -5.64 33.71 7.48
N MET A 34 -4.46 33.78 6.83
CA MET A 34 -4.28 34.61 5.65
C MET A 34 -5.09 34.05 4.49
N GLU A 35 -5.95 34.86 3.90
CA GLU A 35 -6.62 34.50 2.64
C GLU A 35 -5.60 34.37 1.52
N TYR A 36 -5.43 33.16 1.02
CA TYR A 36 -4.54 32.85 -0.07
C TYR A 36 -5.31 32.14 -1.18
N ASP A 37 -5.36 32.74 -2.36
CA ASP A 37 -5.96 32.16 -3.56
C ASP A 37 -4.96 32.25 -4.73
N ASP A 38 -4.32 31.12 -5.03
CA ASP A 38 -3.42 30.98 -6.16
C ASP A 38 -4.15 30.51 -7.45
N GLY A 39 -5.49 30.40 -7.39
CA GLY A 39 -6.32 29.86 -8.45
C GLY A 39 -6.19 28.36 -8.64
N SER A 40 -5.56 27.62 -7.68
CA SER A 40 -5.39 26.17 -7.74
C SER A 40 -6.36 25.49 -6.75
N GLU A 41 -7.06 24.49 -7.23
CA GLU A 41 -7.98 23.68 -6.43
C GLU A 41 -7.86 22.21 -6.79
N THR A 42 -7.69 21.36 -5.77
CA THR A 42 -7.67 19.91 -5.94
C THR A 42 -8.99 19.33 -5.44
N ILE A 43 -9.68 18.63 -6.32
CA ILE A 43 -10.93 17.94 -6.04
C ILE A 43 -10.67 16.44 -6.00
N VAL A 44 -11.00 15.79 -4.89
CA VAL A 44 -10.92 14.34 -4.79
C VAL A 44 -12.33 13.79 -4.61
N LEU A 45 -12.73 12.92 -5.55
CA LEU A 45 -14.02 12.25 -5.57
C LEU A 45 -13.82 10.78 -5.18
N TYR A 46 -14.51 10.34 -4.14
CA TYR A 46 -14.52 8.94 -3.74
C TYR A 46 -15.82 8.28 -4.19
N THR A 47 -15.71 7.29 -5.09
CA THR A 47 -16.87 6.66 -5.75
C THR A 47 -17.86 6.01 -4.78
N LYS A 48 -17.37 5.47 -3.66
CA LYS A 48 -18.14 4.78 -2.61
C LYS A 48 -18.44 5.64 -1.41
N GLY A 49 -18.05 6.92 -1.40
CA GLY A 49 -18.24 7.82 -0.27
C GLY A 49 -19.72 7.98 0.11
N THR A 50 -20.02 7.87 1.41
CA THR A 50 -21.40 7.95 1.93
C THR A 50 -21.71 9.30 2.54
N LYS A 51 -20.68 10.07 2.95
CA LYS A 51 -20.84 11.37 3.61
C LYS A 51 -20.70 12.53 2.63
N GLY A 52 -21.47 13.58 2.90
CA GLY A 52 -21.52 14.78 2.08
C GLY A 52 -22.64 14.74 1.05
N SER A 53 -22.89 15.92 0.44
CA SER A 53 -23.91 16.09 -0.59
C SER A 53 -23.24 16.51 -1.89
N ILE A 54 -23.60 15.86 -2.98
CA ILE A 54 -23.19 16.16 -4.35
C ILE A 54 -24.44 16.16 -5.24
N PRO A 55 -24.40 16.83 -6.40
CA PRO A 55 -25.48 16.72 -7.39
C PRO A 55 -25.74 15.27 -7.78
N GLU A 56 -27.03 14.96 -8.02
CA GLU A 56 -27.45 13.61 -8.37
C GLU A 56 -26.78 13.09 -9.65
N GLU A 57 -26.58 13.95 -10.62
CA GLU A 57 -25.86 13.62 -11.86
C GLU A 57 -24.41 13.19 -11.60
N LEU A 58 -23.74 13.87 -10.67
CA LEU A 58 -22.40 13.49 -10.26
C LEU A 58 -22.39 12.14 -9.51
N ARG A 59 -23.39 11.89 -8.67
CA ARG A 59 -23.56 10.60 -7.99
C ARG A 59 -23.75 9.46 -9.00
N GLN A 60 -24.62 9.67 -10.00
CA GLN A 60 -24.83 8.73 -11.08
C GLN A 60 -23.55 8.45 -11.88
N PHE A 61 -22.78 9.51 -12.17
CA PHE A 61 -21.49 9.38 -12.84
C PHE A 61 -20.49 8.55 -12.02
N LEU A 62 -20.35 8.83 -10.72
CA LEU A 62 -19.47 8.06 -9.84
C LEU A 62 -19.87 6.57 -9.75
N ASN A 63 -21.17 6.28 -9.67
CA ASN A 63 -21.69 4.92 -9.68
C ASN A 63 -21.39 4.22 -11.02
N TYR A 64 -21.52 4.92 -12.13
CA TYR A 64 -21.17 4.42 -13.45
C TYR A 64 -19.65 4.13 -13.57
N MET A 65 -18.80 5.00 -13.02
CA MET A 65 -17.35 4.79 -13.00
C MET A 65 -16.95 3.57 -12.18
N GLU A 66 -17.65 3.29 -11.07
CA GLU A 66 -17.39 2.12 -10.24
C GLU A 66 -17.78 0.81 -10.96
N ASN A 67 -18.88 0.84 -11.70
CA ASN A 67 -19.34 -0.29 -12.50
C ASN A 67 -19.86 0.18 -13.85
N THR A 68 -18.96 0.17 -14.84
CA THR A 68 -19.23 0.60 -16.22
C THR A 68 -20.07 -0.45 -16.94
N ASP A 69 -21.37 -0.38 -16.71
CA ASP A 69 -22.39 -1.27 -17.26
C ASP A 69 -23.54 -0.44 -17.86
N GLN A 70 -24.20 -0.99 -18.88
CA GLN A 70 -25.33 -0.36 -19.56
C GLN A 70 -26.50 -0.05 -18.60
N ASN A 71 -26.69 -0.85 -17.55
CA ASN A 71 -27.73 -0.63 -16.54
C ASN A 71 -27.42 0.57 -15.64
N ASN A 72 -26.16 0.96 -15.49
CA ASN A 72 -25.72 2.11 -14.72
C ASN A 72 -25.67 3.40 -15.57
N ALA A 73 -25.85 3.32 -16.87
CA ALA A 73 -25.97 4.47 -17.76
C ALA A 73 -27.41 5.04 -17.69
N VAL A 74 -27.77 5.61 -16.53
CA VAL A 74 -29.15 5.99 -16.18
C VAL A 74 -29.62 7.30 -16.80
N ASN A 75 -28.74 8.17 -17.31
CA ASN A 75 -29.07 9.42 -17.98
C ASN A 75 -28.46 9.48 -19.38
N GLU A 76 -28.92 10.45 -20.22
CA GLU A 76 -28.51 10.54 -21.62
C GLU A 76 -26.99 10.74 -21.80
N ASN A 77 -26.38 11.55 -20.95
CA ASN A 77 -24.92 11.78 -21.00
C ASN A 77 -24.15 10.47 -20.75
N LEU A 78 -24.58 9.67 -19.76
CA LEU A 78 -23.97 8.38 -19.46
C LEU A 78 -24.22 7.34 -20.55
N LYS A 79 -25.39 7.36 -21.20
CA LYS A 79 -25.66 6.50 -22.36
C LYS A 79 -24.75 6.83 -23.55
N ASP A 80 -24.46 8.10 -23.76
CA ASP A 80 -23.54 8.50 -24.83
C ASP A 80 -22.10 8.10 -24.50
N ILE A 81 -21.67 8.24 -23.26
CA ILE A 81 -20.39 7.70 -22.78
C ILE A 81 -20.35 6.17 -22.95
N GLN A 82 -21.42 5.46 -22.58
CA GLN A 82 -21.50 4.01 -22.75
C GLN A 82 -21.34 3.57 -24.22
N LYS A 83 -21.96 4.29 -25.16
CA LYS A 83 -21.78 4.01 -26.60
C LYS A 83 -20.32 4.14 -27.02
N MET A 84 -19.62 5.19 -26.56
CA MET A 84 -18.20 5.37 -26.84
C MET A 84 -17.36 4.24 -26.23
N VAL A 85 -17.64 3.86 -24.98
CA VAL A 85 -16.99 2.74 -24.28
C VAL A 85 -17.20 1.43 -25.05
N ASP A 86 -18.41 1.18 -25.55
CA ASP A 86 -18.73 -0.03 -26.33
C ASP A 86 -17.97 -0.08 -27.66
N VAL A 87 -17.76 1.09 -28.31
CA VAL A 87 -16.93 1.16 -29.51
C VAL A 87 -15.49 0.79 -29.20
N VAL A 88 -14.91 1.36 -28.15
CA VAL A 88 -13.54 1.08 -27.72
C VAL A 88 -13.37 -0.38 -27.30
N LYS A 89 -14.31 -0.92 -26.55
CA LYS A 89 -14.28 -2.35 -26.11
C LYS A 89 -14.38 -3.34 -27.29
N ARG A 90 -15.01 -2.94 -28.40
CA ARG A 90 -15.10 -3.76 -29.63
C ARG A 90 -13.88 -3.64 -30.53
N ASP A 91 -13.05 -2.65 -30.30
CA ASP A 91 -11.79 -2.50 -31.02
C ASP A 91 -10.80 -3.57 -30.55
N GLY A 92 -10.53 -4.53 -31.44
CA GLY A 92 -9.65 -5.67 -31.15
C GLY A 92 -8.20 -5.25 -30.87
N GLU A 93 -7.72 -4.14 -31.43
CA GLU A 93 -6.38 -3.65 -31.20
C GLU A 93 -6.23 -3.06 -29.79
N VAL A 94 -7.17 -2.23 -29.37
CA VAL A 94 -7.21 -1.65 -28.01
C VAL A 94 -7.38 -2.76 -26.96
N SER A 95 -8.28 -3.72 -27.20
CA SER A 95 -8.46 -4.86 -26.31
C SER A 95 -7.20 -5.72 -26.18
N SER A 96 -6.49 -5.95 -27.27
CA SER A 96 -5.24 -6.71 -27.28
C SER A 96 -4.10 -5.98 -26.54
N GLN A 97 -3.99 -4.65 -26.69
CA GLN A 97 -3.01 -3.86 -25.96
C GLN A 97 -3.30 -3.84 -24.46
N TYR A 98 -4.56 -3.70 -24.06
CA TYR A 98 -4.98 -3.75 -22.67
C TYR A 98 -4.67 -5.11 -22.04
N MET A 99 -4.99 -6.21 -22.71
CA MET A 99 -4.70 -7.57 -22.24
C MET A 99 -3.20 -7.80 -22.06
N LYS A 100 -2.37 -7.37 -23.00
CA LYS A 100 -0.91 -7.48 -22.88
C LYS A 100 -0.36 -6.67 -21.70
N SER A 101 -0.86 -5.46 -21.45
CA SER A 101 -0.48 -4.64 -20.30
C SER A 101 -0.87 -5.33 -18.99
N PHE A 102 -2.08 -5.85 -18.90
CA PHE A 102 -2.57 -6.54 -17.71
C PHE A 102 -1.79 -7.84 -17.41
N GLU A 103 -1.48 -8.63 -18.43
CA GLU A 103 -0.65 -9.84 -18.28
C GLU A 103 0.77 -9.49 -17.85
N HIS A 104 1.35 -8.43 -18.39
CA HIS A 104 2.66 -7.92 -17.99
C HIS A 104 2.66 -7.49 -16.51
N ASP A 105 1.66 -6.73 -16.08
CA ASP A 105 1.54 -6.25 -14.69
C ASP A 105 1.37 -7.43 -13.71
N GLN A 106 0.58 -8.44 -14.06
CA GLN A 106 0.45 -9.66 -13.27
C GLN A 106 1.78 -10.42 -13.16
N LEU A 107 2.52 -10.52 -14.25
CA LEU A 107 3.82 -11.17 -14.27
C LEU A 107 4.82 -10.44 -13.38
N MET A 108 4.88 -9.12 -13.47
CA MET A 108 5.76 -8.27 -12.64
C MET A 108 5.41 -8.38 -11.15
N TYR A 109 4.12 -8.41 -10.82
CA TYR A 109 3.67 -8.60 -9.45
C TYR A 109 4.09 -9.97 -8.89
N ALA A 110 3.87 -11.03 -9.65
CA ALA A 110 4.26 -12.40 -9.26
C ALA A 110 5.78 -12.54 -9.09
N GLN A 111 6.57 -11.93 -9.97
CA GLN A 111 8.03 -11.90 -9.86
C GLN A 111 8.50 -11.13 -8.62
N GLY A 112 7.89 -9.98 -8.33
CA GLY A 112 8.18 -9.19 -7.13
C GLY A 112 7.88 -9.96 -5.84
N GLU A 113 6.76 -10.66 -5.78
CA GLU A 113 6.39 -11.51 -4.64
C GLU A 113 7.38 -12.67 -4.46
N ALA A 114 7.74 -13.35 -5.53
CA ALA A 114 8.70 -14.45 -5.49
C ALA A 114 10.09 -13.99 -5.02
N ALA A 115 10.59 -12.87 -5.54
CA ALA A 115 11.86 -12.27 -5.14
C ALA A 115 11.84 -11.84 -3.66
N GLY A 116 10.78 -11.18 -3.21
CA GLY A 116 10.63 -10.77 -1.82
C GLY A 116 10.57 -11.95 -0.85
N ARG A 117 9.93 -13.05 -1.24
CA ARG A 117 9.90 -14.30 -0.46
C ARG A 117 11.30 -14.94 -0.36
N GLU A 118 12.04 -14.98 -1.47
CA GLU A 118 13.39 -15.53 -1.49
C GLU A 118 14.35 -14.71 -0.61
N ASP A 119 14.30 -13.38 -0.73
CA ASP A 119 15.12 -12.47 0.09
C ASP A 119 14.77 -12.58 1.58
N GLY A 120 13.50 -12.70 1.92
CA GLY A 120 13.06 -12.93 3.30
C GLY A 120 13.57 -14.25 3.87
N LEU A 121 13.51 -15.33 3.11
CA LEU A 121 14.06 -16.63 3.50
C LEU A 121 15.58 -16.58 3.68
N ARG A 122 16.29 -15.90 2.79
CA ARG A 122 17.76 -15.73 2.86
C ARG A 122 18.14 -14.94 4.12
N ALA A 123 17.46 -13.83 4.36
CA ALA A 123 17.69 -13.00 5.56
C ALA A 123 17.39 -13.77 6.86
N GLY A 124 16.30 -14.55 6.90
CA GLY A 124 15.95 -15.41 8.03
C GLY A 124 17.02 -16.46 8.32
N ARG A 125 17.50 -17.18 7.31
CA ARG A 125 18.58 -18.17 7.46
C ARG A 125 19.87 -17.55 7.99
N LEU A 126 20.25 -16.37 7.49
CA LEU A 126 21.46 -15.67 7.98
C LEU A 126 21.31 -15.23 9.44
N ALA A 127 20.14 -14.76 9.85
CA ALA A 127 19.85 -14.41 11.23
C ALA A 127 19.92 -15.64 12.15
N GLU A 128 19.34 -16.74 11.74
CA GLU A 128 19.36 -18.02 12.48
C GLU A 128 20.78 -18.57 12.64
N MET A 129 21.57 -18.55 11.58
CA MET A 129 22.99 -18.94 11.65
C MET A 129 23.78 -18.10 12.67
N LYS A 130 23.58 -16.78 12.66
CA LYS A 130 24.23 -15.88 13.62
C LYS A 130 23.80 -16.16 15.06
N ASN A 131 22.53 -16.45 15.28
CA ASN A 131 22.02 -16.80 16.61
C ASN A 131 22.59 -18.15 17.07
N THR A 132 22.59 -19.15 16.23
CA THR A 132 23.18 -20.48 16.54
C THR A 132 24.66 -20.36 16.90
N GLU A 133 25.43 -19.58 16.18
CA GLU A 133 26.84 -19.33 16.48
C GLU A 133 27.04 -18.62 17.83
N ARG A 134 26.18 -17.63 18.15
CA ARG A 134 26.20 -16.95 19.44
C ARG A 134 25.89 -17.90 20.60
N GLU A 135 24.86 -18.73 20.46
CA GLU A 135 24.47 -19.70 21.48
C GLU A 135 25.56 -20.77 21.67
N LYS A 136 26.18 -21.23 20.59
CA LYS A 136 27.32 -22.15 20.67
C LYS A 136 28.49 -21.53 21.43
N LYS A 137 28.87 -20.30 21.14
CA LYS A 137 29.92 -19.59 21.89
C LYS A 137 29.59 -19.43 23.38
N ARG A 138 28.34 -19.14 23.70
CA ARG A 138 27.87 -19.05 25.11
C ARG A 138 27.96 -20.40 25.82
N ALA A 139 27.55 -21.47 25.15
CA ALA A 139 27.64 -22.82 25.67
C ALA A 139 29.12 -23.23 25.93
N ASP A 140 30.01 -22.96 24.99
CA ASP A 140 31.44 -23.27 25.14
C ASP A 140 32.07 -22.52 26.32
N ILE A 141 31.73 -21.23 26.50
CA ILE A 141 32.19 -20.43 27.63
C ILE A 141 31.64 -21.00 28.96
N ALA A 142 30.35 -21.36 29.01
CA ALA A 142 29.74 -21.94 30.19
C ALA A 142 30.37 -23.30 30.57
N GLN A 143 30.63 -24.16 29.59
CA GLN A 143 31.29 -25.44 29.80
C GLN A 143 32.73 -25.27 30.32
N SER A 144 33.48 -24.30 29.79
CA SER A 144 34.82 -23.98 30.28
C SER A 144 34.78 -23.52 31.74
N ARG A 145 33.80 -22.70 32.10
CA ARG A 145 33.64 -22.21 33.47
C ARG A 145 33.25 -23.31 34.46
N ILE A 146 32.39 -24.24 34.03
CA ILE A 146 32.04 -25.42 34.81
C ILE A 146 33.29 -26.26 35.14
N LYS A 147 34.13 -26.56 34.11
CA LYS A 147 35.37 -27.30 34.31
C LYS A 147 36.35 -26.62 35.30
N GLU A 148 36.48 -25.29 35.21
CA GLU A 148 37.30 -24.51 36.16
C GLU A 148 36.79 -24.65 37.60
N LEU A 149 35.46 -24.48 37.80
CA LEU A 149 34.82 -24.59 39.12
C LEU A 149 34.92 -25.99 39.68
N GLU A 150 34.76 -27.04 38.86
CA GLU A 150 34.96 -28.42 39.27
C GLU A 150 36.40 -28.71 39.74
N ALA A 151 37.38 -28.17 39.03
CA ALA A 151 38.78 -28.27 39.39
C ALA A 151 39.10 -27.53 40.72
N GLU A 152 38.51 -26.35 40.92
CA GLU A 152 38.63 -25.63 42.20
C GLU A 152 37.96 -26.39 43.35
N LEU A 153 36.76 -26.90 43.16
CA LEU A 153 36.06 -27.71 44.14
C LEU A 153 36.84 -28.98 44.54
N LYS A 154 37.50 -29.62 43.58
CA LYS A 154 38.35 -30.80 43.87
C LYS A 154 39.52 -30.40 44.73
N LYS A 155 40.21 -29.30 44.46
CA LYS A 155 41.30 -28.76 45.29
C LYS A 155 40.89 -28.41 46.71
N TYR A 156 39.66 -27.83 46.88
CA TYR A 156 39.12 -27.53 48.22
C TYR A 156 38.79 -28.80 49.00
N ARG A 157 38.19 -29.80 48.36
CA ARG A 157 37.91 -31.09 49.04
C ARG A 157 39.15 -31.81 49.48
N GLU A 158 40.20 -31.83 48.68
CA GLU A 158 41.50 -32.42 49.04
C GLU A 158 42.17 -31.70 50.23
N LYS A 159 42.00 -30.37 50.38
CA LYS A 159 42.52 -29.61 51.53
C LYS A 159 41.70 -29.77 52.80
N THR A 160 40.47 -30.17 52.73
CA THR A 160 39.54 -30.30 53.90
C THR A 160 39.53 -31.74 54.47
N THR A 161 40.21 -32.67 53.84
CA THR A 161 40.27 -34.09 54.23
C THR A 161 41.56 -34.47 55.00
N VAL A 162 42.33 -33.46 55.51
CA VAL A 162 43.54 -33.65 56.37
C VAL A 162 43.19 -33.35 57.84
#